data_2147ceff1d46e147fba49eb4b43558a7
#
_entry.id   2147ceff1d46e147fba49eb4b43558a7
#
_cell.length_a   1.000
_cell.length_b   1.000
_cell.length_c   1.000
_cell.angle_alpha   90.00
_cell.angle_beta   90.00
_cell.angle_gamma   90.00
#
_symmetry.space_group_name_H-M   'P 1'
#
loop_
_entity.id
_entity.type
_entity.pdbx_description
1 polymer ?
#
loop_
_entity_poly.entity_id
_entity_poly.type
_entity_poly.pdbx_seq_one_letter_code
_entity_poly.pdbx_strand_id
1 'polypeptide(L)'
;MGKLKLKLNIDISKVLATQGGKQAMLVIDDSAIARKTLSRNLEYYGFEVIEADAGIAGLKLFLERQREIAIVILDMVLEDVQGEVVLAKLQQLDPEVKVVVCTESASTEFKQTGQKVAGVLRKPIATDRLLKVIHLALGGSAADVEA
;
A
#
# COMPACT_ATOMS: atom_id res chain seq x y z
N MET A 1 16.86 -10.82 -10.57
CA MET A 1 16.83 -11.19 -9.24
C MET A 1 17.70 -10.41 -8.35
N GLY A 2 18.95 -10.80 -8.21
CA GLY A 2 19.85 -10.12 -7.34
C GLY A 2 20.06 -8.66 -7.66
N LYS A 3 19.80 -8.28 -8.90
CA LYS A 3 20.02 -6.92 -9.34
C LYS A 3 19.16 -5.90 -8.63
N LEU A 4 17.90 -6.24 -8.36
CA LEU A 4 17.04 -5.34 -7.61
C LEU A 4 17.58 -5.10 -6.21
N LYS A 5 18.07 -6.16 -5.59
CA LYS A 5 18.58 -6.06 -4.24
C LYS A 5 19.83 -5.20 -4.16
N LEU A 6 20.60 -5.16 -5.24
CA LEU A 6 21.82 -4.34 -5.25
C LEU A 6 21.51 -2.84 -5.30
N LYS A 7 20.37 -2.48 -5.88
CA LYS A 7 20.00 -1.08 -6.00
C LYS A 7 19.21 -0.55 -4.82
N LEU A 8 18.52 -1.45 -4.11
CA LEU A 8 17.66 -1.06 -3.01
C LEU A 8 18.27 -1.57 -1.72
N ASN A 9 18.81 -0.67 -0.94
CA ASN A 9 19.39 -1.02 0.34
C ASN A 9 18.31 -0.99 1.43
N ILE A 10 17.26 -1.78 1.20
CA ILE A 10 16.09 -1.81 2.07
C ILE A 10 16.05 -3.12 2.84
N ASP A 11 15.93 -3.01 4.15
CA ASP A 11 15.69 -4.15 5.00
C ASP A 11 14.25 -4.09 5.50
N ILE A 12 13.38 -4.80 4.80
CA ILE A 12 11.95 -4.81 5.08
C ILE A 12 11.68 -5.31 6.49
N SER A 13 12.41 -6.32 6.95
CA SER A 13 12.16 -6.89 8.27
C SER A 13 12.42 -5.89 9.39
N LYS A 14 13.42 -5.04 9.23
CA LYS A 14 13.70 -4.00 10.22
C LYS A 14 12.57 -2.97 10.28
N VAL A 15 12.08 -2.57 9.11
CA VAL A 15 11.02 -1.57 9.05
C VAL A 15 9.72 -2.15 9.62
N LEU A 16 9.40 -3.40 9.28
CA LEU A 16 8.21 -4.05 9.82
C LEU A 16 8.27 -4.20 11.34
N ALA A 17 9.45 -4.43 11.88
CA ALA A 17 9.61 -4.59 13.32
C ALA A 17 9.20 -3.35 14.11
N THR A 18 9.14 -2.18 13.47
CA THR A 18 8.76 -0.92 14.14
C THR A 18 7.25 -0.66 14.10
N GLN A 19 6.45 -1.57 13.56
CA GLN A 19 5.02 -1.34 13.32
C GLN A 19 4.11 -1.88 14.43
N GLY A 20 4.64 -2.15 15.61
CA GLY A 20 3.82 -2.57 16.75
C GLY A 20 3.13 -3.91 16.56
N GLY A 21 3.77 -4.81 15.84
CA GLY A 21 3.22 -6.13 15.56
C GLY A 21 2.37 -6.22 14.30
N LYS A 22 2.13 -5.09 13.63
CA LYS A 22 1.38 -5.10 12.37
C LYS A 22 2.30 -5.52 11.24
N GLN A 23 1.93 -6.57 10.51
CA GLN A 23 2.78 -7.13 9.47
C GLN A 23 2.06 -7.36 8.15
N ALA A 24 0.76 -7.20 8.11
CA ALA A 24 -0.02 -7.50 6.92
C ALA A 24 -0.24 -6.24 6.09
N MET A 25 -0.39 -6.46 4.79
CA MET A 25 -0.79 -5.43 3.84
C MET A 25 -2.16 -5.78 3.30
N LEU A 26 -3.06 -4.83 3.35
CA LEU A 26 -4.39 -5.00 2.76
C LEU A 26 -4.35 -4.41 1.36
N VAL A 27 -4.58 -5.24 0.35
CA VAL A 27 -4.61 -4.83 -1.05
C VAL A 27 -6.06 -4.79 -1.51
N ILE A 28 -6.52 -3.61 -1.89
CA ILE A 28 -7.90 -3.40 -2.38
C ILE A 28 -7.82 -3.03 -3.85
N ASP A 29 -8.26 -3.96 -4.71
CA ASP A 29 -8.21 -3.78 -6.16
C ASP A 29 -9.22 -4.74 -6.78
N ASP A 30 -10.13 -4.25 -7.59
CA ASP A 30 -11.17 -5.10 -8.19
C ASP A 30 -10.69 -5.87 -9.42
N SER A 31 -9.50 -5.55 -9.94
CA SER A 31 -8.90 -6.34 -11.00
C SER A 31 -8.19 -7.55 -10.40
N ALA A 32 -8.68 -8.74 -10.69
CA ALA A 32 -8.07 -9.96 -10.17
C ALA A 32 -6.61 -10.10 -10.60
N ILE A 33 -6.31 -9.76 -11.85
CA ILE A 33 -4.94 -9.86 -12.37
C ILE A 33 -4.02 -8.88 -11.65
N ALA A 34 -4.41 -7.63 -11.55
CA ALA A 34 -3.60 -6.61 -10.89
C ALA A 34 -3.41 -6.94 -9.41
N ARG A 35 -4.50 -7.34 -8.74
CA ARG A 35 -4.47 -7.67 -7.32
C ARG A 35 -3.54 -8.85 -7.04
N LYS A 36 -3.66 -9.92 -7.83
CA LYS A 36 -2.84 -11.12 -7.64
C LYS A 36 -1.37 -10.86 -7.96
N THR A 37 -1.10 -10.09 -8.99
CA THR A 37 0.27 -9.73 -9.35
C THR A 37 0.94 -8.95 -8.22
N LEU A 38 0.23 -7.97 -7.69
CA LEU A 38 0.74 -7.16 -6.59
C LEU A 38 0.94 -8.01 -5.33
N SER A 39 -0.04 -8.86 -5.01
CA SER A 39 0.03 -9.71 -3.82
C SER A 39 1.21 -10.66 -3.86
N ARG A 40 1.44 -11.31 -5.00
CA ARG A 40 2.58 -12.22 -5.15
C ARG A 40 3.90 -11.50 -5.02
N ASN A 41 3.97 -10.29 -5.56
CA ASN A 41 5.17 -9.47 -5.45
C ASN A 41 5.47 -9.13 -4.00
N LEU A 42 4.45 -8.72 -3.26
CA LEU A 42 4.59 -8.40 -1.85
C LEU A 42 4.99 -9.62 -1.03
N GLU A 43 4.35 -10.76 -1.29
CA GLU A 43 4.67 -11.99 -0.59
C GLU A 43 6.10 -12.44 -0.85
N TYR A 44 6.58 -12.23 -2.05
CA TYR A 44 7.96 -12.55 -2.39
C TYR A 44 8.96 -11.82 -1.49
N TYR A 45 8.62 -10.60 -1.07
CA TYR A 45 9.48 -9.80 -0.20
C TYR A 45 9.16 -9.96 1.27
N GLY A 46 8.32 -10.94 1.62
CA GLY A 46 8.10 -11.32 3.01
C GLY A 46 6.90 -10.70 3.69
N PHE A 47 6.04 -9.99 2.95
CA PHE A 47 4.84 -9.43 3.54
C PHE A 47 3.71 -10.45 3.56
N GLU A 48 2.88 -10.38 4.60
CA GLU A 48 1.59 -11.06 4.59
C GLU A 48 0.61 -10.19 3.84
N VAL A 49 -0.23 -10.79 3.00
CA VAL A 49 -1.17 -10.02 2.19
C VAL A 49 -2.60 -10.47 2.47
N ILE A 50 -3.46 -9.49 2.68
CA ILE A 50 -4.90 -9.67 2.78
C ILE A 50 -5.47 -9.00 1.54
N GLU A 51 -6.32 -9.70 0.79
CA GLU A 51 -6.86 -9.19 -0.47
C GLU A 51 -8.34 -8.87 -0.35
N ALA A 52 -8.74 -7.78 -0.99
CA ALA A 52 -10.14 -7.42 -1.14
C ALA A 52 -10.38 -7.03 -2.60
N ASP A 53 -11.45 -7.55 -3.18
CA ASP A 53 -11.79 -7.32 -4.58
C ASP A 53 -12.79 -6.17 -4.78
N ALA A 54 -13.11 -5.46 -3.71
CA ALA A 54 -14.06 -4.36 -3.74
C ALA A 54 -13.78 -3.41 -2.60
N GLY A 55 -14.21 -2.16 -2.74
CA GLY A 55 -13.99 -1.15 -1.71
C GLY A 55 -14.69 -1.48 -0.40
N ILE A 56 -15.95 -1.92 -0.47
CA ILE A 56 -16.70 -2.26 0.73
C ILE A 56 -16.11 -3.46 1.43
N ALA A 57 -15.72 -4.48 0.66
CA ALA A 57 -15.05 -5.65 1.23
C ALA A 57 -13.74 -5.26 1.91
N GLY A 58 -13.01 -4.34 1.32
CA GLY A 58 -11.77 -3.84 1.90
C GLY A 58 -11.99 -3.13 3.23
N LEU A 59 -13.02 -2.31 3.32
CA LEU A 59 -13.36 -1.62 4.56
C LEU A 59 -13.74 -2.61 5.66
N LYS A 60 -14.50 -3.66 5.32
CA LYS A 60 -14.86 -4.68 6.28
C LYS A 60 -13.65 -5.43 6.80
N LEU A 61 -12.74 -5.81 5.90
CA LEU A 61 -11.52 -6.49 6.28
C LEU A 61 -10.63 -5.61 7.15
N PHE A 62 -10.56 -4.32 6.85
CA PHE A 62 -9.80 -3.40 7.67
C PHE A 62 -10.35 -3.34 9.08
N LEU A 63 -11.67 -3.23 9.22
CA LEU A 63 -12.31 -3.21 10.54
C LEU A 63 -12.01 -4.49 11.33
N GLU A 64 -12.12 -5.64 10.66
CA GLU A 64 -11.95 -6.92 11.33
C GLU A 64 -10.51 -7.20 11.73
N ARG A 65 -9.56 -6.75 10.91
CA ARG A 65 -8.17 -7.11 11.05
C ARG A 65 -7.25 -5.92 11.23
N GLN A 66 -7.78 -4.82 11.72
CA GLN A 66 -7.06 -3.56 11.85
C GLN A 66 -5.72 -3.71 12.59
N ARG A 67 -5.69 -4.55 13.60
CA ARG A 67 -4.49 -4.73 14.42
C ARG A 67 -3.35 -5.43 13.68
N GLU A 68 -3.66 -6.11 12.59
CA GLU A 68 -2.66 -6.83 11.80
C GLU A 68 -2.15 -6.01 10.63
N ILE A 69 -2.90 -5.00 10.20
CA ILE A 69 -2.65 -4.30 8.95
C ILE A 69 -1.71 -3.13 9.17
N ALA A 70 -0.51 -3.21 8.57
CA ALA A 70 0.47 -2.15 8.64
C ALA A 70 0.24 -1.08 7.57
N ILE A 71 -0.26 -1.49 6.40
CA ILE A 71 -0.45 -0.61 5.25
C ILE A 71 -1.67 -1.08 4.46
N VAL A 72 -2.40 -0.12 3.88
CA VAL A 72 -3.45 -0.41 2.90
C VAL A 72 -2.96 0.09 1.54
N ILE A 73 -2.99 -0.79 0.55
CA ILE A 73 -2.70 -0.40 -0.83
C ILE A 73 -4.03 -0.37 -1.57
N LEU A 74 -4.43 0.82 -1.97
CA LEU A 74 -5.78 1.10 -2.43
C LEU A 74 -5.78 1.55 -3.89
N ASP A 75 -6.45 0.79 -4.75
CA ASP A 75 -6.72 1.23 -6.11
C ASP A 75 -7.79 2.32 -6.06
N MET A 76 -7.52 3.45 -6.70
CA MET A 76 -8.44 4.56 -6.67
C MET A 76 -9.62 4.40 -7.63
N VAL A 77 -9.55 3.46 -8.56
CA VAL A 77 -10.65 3.17 -9.49
C VAL A 77 -11.26 1.83 -9.15
N LEU A 78 -12.38 1.88 -8.44
CA LEU A 78 -13.12 0.69 -8.01
C LEU A 78 -14.53 0.78 -8.56
N GLU A 79 -15.18 -0.36 -8.78
CA GLU A 79 -16.52 -0.39 -9.37
C GLU A 79 -17.63 -0.13 -8.37
N ASP A 80 -17.45 -0.56 -7.12
CA ASP A 80 -18.52 -0.49 -6.13
C ASP A 80 -18.59 0.87 -5.41
N VAL A 81 -17.44 1.50 -5.18
CA VAL A 81 -17.37 2.78 -4.47
C VAL A 81 -16.10 3.50 -4.89
N GLN A 82 -16.17 4.81 -4.96
CA GLN A 82 -15.01 5.61 -5.35
C GLN A 82 -13.87 5.45 -4.36
N GLY A 83 -12.64 5.41 -4.88
CA GLY A 83 -11.46 5.26 -4.04
C GLY A 83 -11.33 6.35 -2.99
N GLU A 84 -11.71 7.58 -3.35
CA GLU A 84 -11.67 8.70 -2.40
C GLU A 84 -12.59 8.47 -1.21
N VAL A 85 -13.71 7.81 -1.44
CA VAL A 85 -14.66 7.49 -0.36
C VAL A 85 -14.07 6.42 0.55
N VAL A 86 -13.45 5.39 -0.04
CA VAL A 86 -12.78 4.35 0.73
C VAL A 86 -11.67 4.96 1.58
N LEU A 87 -10.85 5.82 0.98
CA LEU A 87 -9.77 6.49 1.69
C LEU A 87 -10.29 7.29 2.88
N ALA A 88 -11.34 8.08 2.66
CA ALA A 88 -11.92 8.88 3.74
C ALA A 88 -12.44 8.00 4.87
N LYS A 89 -13.08 6.88 4.53
CA LYS A 89 -13.60 5.96 5.54
C LYS A 89 -12.48 5.29 6.32
N LEU A 90 -11.41 4.89 5.65
CA LEU A 90 -10.25 4.32 6.33
C LEU A 90 -9.68 5.31 7.34
N GLN A 91 -9.58 6.57 6.95
CA GLN A 91 -9.04 7.62 7.82
C GLN A 91 -9.96 7.94 8.98
N GLN A 92 -11.27 7.78 8.80
CA GLN A 92 -12.22 7.91 9.91
C GLN A 92 -12.09 6.77 10.90
N LEU A 93 -11.86 5.55 10.40
CA LEU A 93 -11.72 4.37 11.24
C LEU A 93 -10.40 4.40 12.01
N ASP A 94 -9.36 4.92 11.40
CA ASP A 94 -8.04 5.02 12.02
C ASP A 94 -7.32 6.23 11.45
N PRO A 95 -7.25 7.34 12.20
CA PRO A 95 -6.55 8.54 11.74
C PRO A 95 -5.06 8.32 11.46
N GLU A 96 -4.47 7.25 12.00
CA GLU A 96 -3.05 6.93 11.79
C GLU A 96 -2.83 5.92 10.67
N VAL A 97 -3.89 5.55 9.95
CA VAL A 97 -3.78 4.53 8.90
C VAL A 97 -2.81 4.97 7.81
N LYS A 98 -1.97 4.04 7.38
CA LYS A 98 -1.04 4.29 6.29
C LYS A 98 -1.65 3.73 5.02
N VAL A 99 -2.02 4.61 4.11
CA VAL A 99 -2.62 4.23 2.83
C VAL A 99 -1.70 4.66 1.71
N VAL A 100 -1.36 3.70 0.86
CA VAL A 100 -0.66 3.95 -0.40
C VAL A 100 -1.69 3.81 -1.50
N VAL A 101 -1.90 4.85 -2.27
CA VAL A 101 -2.89 4.83 -3.34
C VAL A 101 -2.24 4.47 -4.66
N CYS A 102 -2.97 3.72 -5.49
CA CYS A 102 -2.54 3.36 -6.83
C CYS A 102 -3.43 4.06 -7.84
N THR A 103 -2.83 4.71 -8.81
CA THR A 103 -3.56 5.49 -9.79
C THR A 103 -2.90 5.35 -11.17
N GLU A 104 -3.70 5.50 -12.22
CA GLU A 104 -3.19 5.52 -13.58
C GLU A 104 -2.85 6.93 -14.03
N SER A 105 -3.37 7.93 -13.33
CA SER A 105 -3.14 9.32 -13.68
C SER A 105 -2.01 9.93 -12.86
N ALA A 106 -1.60 11.13 -13.25
CA ALA A 106 -0.58 11.86 -12.49
C ALA A 106 -1.11 12.22 -11.11
N SER A 107 -0.23 12.19 -10.12
CA SER A 107 -0.61 12.40 -8.73
C SER A 107 -1.08 13.81 -8.40
N THR A 108 -0.96 14.76 -9.33
CA THR A 108 -1.36 16.15 -9.09
C THR A 108 -2.83 16.29 -8.74
N GLU A 109 -3.69 15.54 -9.42
CA GLU A 109 -5.13 15.58 -9.12
C GLU A 109 -5.40 15.16 -7.68
N PHE A 110 -4.73 14.10 -7.27
CA PHE A 110 -4.90 13.57 -5.92
C PHE A 110 -4.48 14.57 -4.87
N LYS A 111 -3.39 15.28 -5.10
CA LYS A 111 -2.91 16.31 -4.17
C LYS A 111 -3.90 17.45 -4.00
N GLN A 112 -4.68 17.74 -5.03
CA GLN A 112 -5.66 18.82 -4.99
C GLN A 112 -6.83 18.53 -4.06
N THR A 113 -7.07 17.26 -3.73
CA THR A 113 -8.14 16.90 -2.82
C THR A 113 -7.81 17.17 -1.35
N GLY A 114 -6.53 17.40 -1.05
CA GLY A 114 -6.10 17.64 0.32
C GLY A 114 -6.07 16.41 1.21
N GLN A 115 -6.36 15.24 0.69
CA GLN A 115 -6.31 14.02 1.47
C GLN A 115 -4.86 13.57 1.68
N LYS A 116 -4.55 13.19 2.91
CA LYS A 116 -3.21 12.69 3.23
C LYS A 116 -3.10 11.23 2.88
N VAL A 117 -1.99 10.85 2.27
CA VAL A 117 -1.65 9.47 2.00
C VAL A 117 -0.20 9.22 2.35
N ALA A 118 0.12 7.97 2.62
CA ALA A 118 1.49 7.58 2.94
C ALA A 118 2.35 7.44 1.70
N GLY A 119 1.73 7.29 0.54
CA GLY A 119 2.45 7.23 -0.72
C GLY A 119 1.51 7.09 -1.89
N VAL A 120 2.07 7.29 -3.08
CA VAL A 120 1.33 7.18 -4.35
C VAL A 120 2.13 6.30 -5.29
N LEU A 121 1.46 5.33 -5.89
CA LEU A 121 2.03 4.46 -6.90
C LEU A 121 1.28 4.65 -8.20
N ARG A 122 2.02 4.79 -9.29
CA ARG A 122 1.43 4.93 -10.61
C ARG A 122 1.46 3.58 -11.32
N LYS A 123 0.35 3.22 -11.94
CA LYS A 123 0.26 1.99 -12.72
C LYS A 123 0.87 2.20 -14.10
N PRO A 124 1.57 1.20 -14.65
CA PRO A 124 1.88 -0.09 -14.04
C PRO A 124 2.94 0.06 -12.94
N ILE A 125 2.80 -0.72 -11.87
CA ILE A 125 3.64 -0.55 -10.69
C ILE A 125 4.96 -1.29 -10.88
N ALA A 126 6.06 -0.55 -10.88
CA ALA A 126 7.40 -1.12 -10.92
C ALA A 126 7.79 -1.62 -9.52
N THR A 127 8.43 -2.77 -9.47
CA THR A 127 8.77 -3.40 -8.18
C THR A 127 9.68 -2.53 -7.32
N ASP A 128 10.69 -1.90 -7.90
CA ASP A 128 11.58 -1.04 -7.14
C ASP A 128 10.84 0.16 -6.56
N ARG A 129 9.90 0.72 -7.31
CA ARG A 129 9.09 1.83 -6.85
C ARG A 129 8.17 1.40 -5.71
N LEU A 130 7.57 0.22 -5.85
CA LEU A 130 6.72 -0.34 -4.82
C LEU A 130 7.46 -0.45 -3.50
N LEU A 131 8.65 -1.05 -3.53
CA LEU A 131 9.44 -1.25 -2.32
C LEU A 131 9.87 0.08 -1.69
N LYS A 132 10.26 1.06 -2.50
CA LYS A 132 10.63 2.37 -1.98
C LYS A 132 9.46 3.05 -1.28
N VAL A 133 8.30 3.04 -1.92
CA VAL A 133 7.12 3.69 -1.36
C VAL A 133 6.70 3.01 -0.06
N ILE A 134 6.70 1.68 -0.03
CA ILE A 134 6.36 0.94 1.18
C ILE A 134 7.34 1.24 2.31
N HIS A 135 8.62 1.22 1.99
CA HIS A 135 9.67 1.48 2.99
C HIS A 135 9.45 2.86 3.63
N LEU A 136 9.24 3.88 2.81
CA LEU A 136 9.01 5.22 3.31
C LEU A 136 7.69 5.35 4.06
N ALA A 137 6.65 4.69 3.58
CA ALA A 137 5.34 4.72 4.22
C ALA A 137 5.39 4.11 5.62
N LEU A 138 6.22 3.09 5.81
CA LEU A 138 6.39 2.44 7.10
C LEU A 138 7.37 3.19 8.02
N GLY A 139 7.86 4.34 7.60
CA GLY A 139 8.75 5.16 8.41
C GLY A 139 10.23 4.89 8.22
N GLY A 140 10.58 4.16 7.17
CA GLY A 140 11.98 3.91 6.85
C GLY A 140 12.68 5.18 6.38
N SER A 141 14.01 5.18 6.46
CA SER A 141 14.81 6.33 6.11
C SER A 141 14.87 6.55 4.61
N ALA A 142 14.73 7.80 4.18
CA ALA A 142 14.90 8.15 2.78
C ALA A 142 16.32 7.84 2.29
N ALA A 143 17.31 7.88 3.16
CA ALA A 143 18.69 7.55 2.80
C ALA A 143 18.84 6.11 2.34
N ASP A 144 18.01 5.20 2.86
CA ASP A 144 18.08 3.78 2.51
C ASP A 144 17.59 3.49 1.10
N VAL A 145 16.83 4.41 0.50
CA VAL A 145 16.33 4.22 -0.87
C VAL A 145 17.13 4.98 -1.90
N GLU A 146 18.16 5.66 -1.46
CA GLU A 146 19.11 6.31 -2.36
C GLU A 146 20.01 5.26 -2.96
N ALA A 147 20.04 5.18 -4.24
CA ALA A 147 20.85 4.16 -4.87
C ALA A 147 22.01 4.74 -5.62
#